data_8cb1649dbe94de18d39efc2e7e489784
#
_entry.id   8cb1649dbe94de18d39efc2e7e489784
#
_cell.length_a   1.000
_cell.length_b   1.000
_cell.length_c   1.000
_cell.angle_alpha   90.00
_cell.angle_beta   90.00
_cell.angle_gamma   90.00
#
_symmetry.space_group_name_H-M   'P 1'
#
loop_
_entity.id
_entity.type
_entity.pdbx_description
1 polymer ?
#
loop_
_entity_poly.entity_id
_entity_poly.type
_entity_poly.pdbx_seq_one_letter_code
_entity_poly.pdbx_strand_id
1 'polypeptide(L)'
;MKAVILVVFVLTVAAVLCLLEAYREQQYFKVTEDVVVSRRLNGLKKEKKIVFLSDLHNKEYGAGNERLLDAICKARPDLILIGGDMLVGKKGCSFAPALEFVSKLPAIAPVYYACGNHEQRMKRKPEVYGEVYQEYQKAIRRMWRAFSGK
;
A
#
# COMPACT_ATOMS: atom_id res chain seq x y z
N MET A 1 -8.89 15.08 -47.55
CA MET A 1 -8.84 16.01 -46.41
C MET A 1 -9.89 15.70 -45.35
N LYS A 2 -11.20 15.67 -45.64
CA LYS A 2 -12.27 15.38 -44.65
C LYS A 2 -12.12 14.00 -43.96
N ALA A 3 -11.75 12.94 -44.69
CA ALA A 3 -11.56 11.62 -44.11
C ALA A 3 -10.38 11.58 -43.13
N VAL A 4 -9.27 12.27 -43.41
CA VAL A 4 -8.09 12.34 -42.52
C VAL A 4 -8.46 13.09 -41.23
N ILE A 5 -9.22 14.20 -41.34
CA ILE A 5 -9.70 14.97 -40.18
C ILE A 5 -10.58 14.08 -39.29
N LEU A 6 -11.50 13.32 -39.89
CA LEU A 6 -12.37 12.42 -39.16
C LEU A 6 -11.57 11.33 -38.42
N VAL A 7 -10.60 10.71 -39.09
CA VAL A 7 -9.73 9.67 -38.47
C VAL A 7 -8.95 10.26 -37.30
N VAL A 8 -8.33 11.43 -37.48
CA VAL A 8 -7.59 12.10 -36.40
C VAL A 8 -8.52 12.44 -35.23
N PHE A 9 -9.71 12.94 -35.51
CA PHE A 9 -10.70 13.23 -34.46
C PHE A 9 -11.07 11.97 -33.67
N VAL A 10 -11.38 10.86 -34.34
CA VAL A 10 -11.73 9.58 -33.68
C VAL A 10 -10.58 9.05 -32.82
N LEU A 11 -9.34 9.10 -33.34
CA LEU A 11 -8.17 8.66 -32.59
C LEU A 11 -7.91 9.54 -31.35
N THR A 12 -8.12 10.85 -31.49
CA THR A 12 -7.98 11.78 -30.35
C THR A 12 -9.02 11.48 -29.27
N VAL A 13 -10.27 11.27 -29.64
CA VAL A 13 -11.34 10.93 -28.69
C VAL A 13 -11.02 9.59 -27.99
N ALA A 14 -10.60 8.58 -28.75
CA ALA A 14 -10.21 7.29 -28.19
C ALA A 14 -9.05 7.43 -27.20
N ALA A 15 -8.01 8.20 -27.54
CA ALA A 15 -6.89 8.46 -26.65
C ALA A 15 -7.31 9.16 -25.36
N VAL A 16 -8.18 10.17 -25.45
CA VAL A 16 -8.71 10.87 -24.27
C VAL A 16 -9.51 9.92 -23.38
N LEU A 17 -10.37 9.09 -23.96
CA LEU A 17 -11.14 8.10 -23.19
C LEU A 17 -10.23 7.09 -22.49
N CYS A 18 -9.18 6.58 -23.17
CA CYS A 18 -8.20 5.70 -22.56
C CYS A 18 -7.46 6.37 -21.39
N LEU A 19 -7.06 7.64 -21.53
CA LEU A 19 -6.39 8.39 -20.46
C LEU A 19 -7.32 8.63 -19.27
N LEU A 20 -8.57 8.95 -19.51
CA LEU A 20 -9.58 9.11 -18.45
C LEU A 20 -9.82 7.81 -17.70
N GLU A 21 -9.93 6.68 -18.42
CA GLU A 21 -10.09 5.38 -17.80
C GLU A 21 -8.85 4.98 -17.00
N ALA A 22 -7.65 5.14 -17.55
CA ALA A 22 -6.40 4.90 -16.84
C ALA A 22 -6.28 5.74 -15.55
N TYR A 23 -6.69 7.03 -15.62
CA TYR A 23 -6.75 7.89 -14.44
C TYR A 23 -7.77 7.39 -13.42
N ARG A 24 -8.96 6.99 -13.87
CA ARG A 24 -10.01 6.42 -13.02
C ARG A 24 -9.51 5.17 -12.31
N GLU A 25 -8.93 4.22 -13.03
CA GLU A 25 -8.37 2.98 -12.46
C GLU A 25 -7.32 3.25 -11.38
N GLN A 26 -6.50 4.27 -11.58
CA GLN A 26 -5.51 4.66 -10.56
C GLN A 26 -6.15 5.17 -9.25
N GLN A 27 -7.40 5.62 -9.24
CA GLN A 27 -8.09 6.11 -8.04
C GLN A 27 -8.78 5.00 -7.24
N TYR A 28 -8.75 3.76 -7.72
CA TYR A 28 -9.40 2.63 -7.09
C TYR A 28 -8.39 1.53 -6.76
N PHE A 29 -8.67 0.79 -5.73
CA PHE A 29 -8.03 -0.49 -5.43
C PHE A 29 -9.07 -1.60 -5.47
N LYS A 30 -8.64 -2.82 -5.70
CA LYS A 30 -9.48 -4.01 -5.67
C LYS A 30 -9.11 -4.85 -4.45
N VAL A 31 -10.11 -5.27 -3.71
CA VAL A 31 -9.93 -6.29 -2.67
C VAL A 31 -10.11 -7.65 -3.34
N THR A 32 -9.12 -8.52 -3.21
CA THR A 32 -9.18 -9.92 -3.61
C THR A 32 -9.18 -10.79 -2.38
N GLU A 33 -10.02 -11.82 -2.37
CA GLU A 33 -10.10 -12.79 -1.28
C GLU A 33 -9.67 -14.15 -1.83
N ASP A 34 -8.65 -14.74 -1.19
CA ASP A 34 -8.15 -16.06 -1.51
C ASP A 34 -8.23 -16.96 -0.28
N VAL A 35 -8.64 -18.20 -0.47
CA VAL A 35 -8.72 -19.19 0.62
C VAL A 35 -7.53 -20.13 0.53
N VAL A 36 -6.71 -20.14 1.57
CA VAL A 36 -5.58 -21.06 1.69
C VAL A 36 -5.95 -22.22 2.61
N VAL A 37 -6.01 -23.40 2.05
CA VAL A 37 -6.26 -24.65 2.79
C VAL A 37 -4.96 -25.45 2.87
N SER A 38 -4.55 -25.81 4.09
CA SER A 38 -3.34 -26.61 4.31
C SER A 38 -3.54 -27.58 5.48
N ARG A 39 -3.02 -28.81 5.32
CA ARG A 39 -3.02 -29.80 6.42
C ARG A 39 -2.26 -29.30 7.66
N ARG A 40 -1.28 -28.43 7.48
CA ARG A 40 -0.53 -27.80 8.58
C ARG A 40 -1.36 -26.84 9.42
N LEU A 41 -2.50 -26.38 8.88
CA LEU A 41 -3.43 -25.46 9.55
C LEU A 41 -4.58 -26.18 10.25
N ASN A 42 -4.65 -27.51 10.19
CA ASN A 42 -5.73 -28.31 10.81
C ASN A 42 -5.82 -28.15 12.35
N GLY A 43 -4.77 -27.61 13.00
CA GLY A 43 -4.79 -27.29 14.44
C GLY A 43 -5.49 -25.96 14.77
N LEU A 44 -5.85 -25.16 13.79
CA LEU A 44 -6.57 -23.91 14.02
C LEU A 44 -8.04 -24.21 14.33
N LYS A 45 -8.52 -23.73 15.48
CA LYS A 45 -9.91 -23.91 15.89
C LYS A 45 -10.90 -23.07 15.07
N LYS A 46 -10.42 -22.03 14.39
CA LYS A 46 -11.20 -21.10 13.56
C LYS A 46 -10.39 -20.64 12.36
N GLU A 47 -11.07 -20.28 11.30
CA GLU A 47 -10.47 -19.58 10.18
C GLU A 47 -9.76 -18.31 10.65
N LYS A 48 -8.64 -18.03 10.04
CA LYS A 48 -7.84 -16.82 10.31
C LYS A 48 -7.84 -15.94 9.08
N LYS A 49 -8.16 -14.68 9.24
CA LYS A 49 -8.15 -13.69 8.18
C LYS A 49 -6.84 -12.91 8.22
N ILE A 50 -6.13 -12.92 7.12
CA ILE A 50 -4.88 -12.19 6.94
C ILE A 50 -5.09 -11.17 5.84
N VAL A 51 -4.85 -9.91 6.14
CA VAL A 51 -4.74 -8.86 5.12
C VAL A 51 -3.30 -8.75 4.70
N PHE A 52 -3.03 -8.81 3.41
CA PHE A 52 -1.72 -8.60 2.81
C PHE A 52 -1.70 -7.27 2.05
N LEU A 53 -0.72 -6.42 2.34
CA LEU A 53 -0.52 -5.12 1.70
C LEU A 53 0.89 -5.06 1.13
N SER A 54 1.05 -4.57 -0.10
CA SER A 54 2.35 -4.33 -0.73
C SER A 54 2.24 -3.20 -1.75
N ASP A 55 3.38 -2.58 -2.07
CA ASP A 55 3.54 -1.68 -3.21
C ASP A 55 2.58 -0.46 -3.21
N LEU A 56 2.34 0.13 -2.04
CA LEU A 56 1.50 1.32 -1.92
C LEU A 56 2.15 2.56 -2.56
N HIS A 57 3.50 2.65 -2.50
CA HIS A 57 4.29 3.71 -3.14
C HIS A 57 3.79 5.13 -2.85
N ASN A 58 3.49 5.45 -1.59
CA ASN A 58 2.88 6.72 -1.16
C ASN A 58 1.52 7.03 -1.79
N LYS A 59 0.86 6.05 -2.42
CA LYS A 59 -0.48 6.24 -2.98
C LYS A 59 -1.48 6.49 -1.86
N GLU A 60 -2.38 7.41 -2.09
CA GLU A 60 -3.49 7.68 -1.20
C GLU A 60 -4.82 7.34 -1.87
N TYR A 61 -5.64 6.57 -1.17
CA TYR A 61 -7.01 6.21 -1.55
C TYR A 61 -8.00 6.92 -0.62
N GLY A 62 -8.30 8.17 -0.94
CA GLY A 62 -8.98 9.13 -0.08
C GLY A 62 -8.00 9.82 0.88
N ALA A 63 -8.46 10.84 1.63
CA ALA A 63 -7.63 11.60 2.54
C ALA A 63 -7.02 10.71 3.63
N GLY A 64 -5.67 10.69 3.72
CA GLY A 64 -4.96 9.86 4.69
C GLY A 64 -5.25 8.35 4.57
N ASN A 65 -5.58 7.88 3.36
CA ASN A 65 -5.92 6.50 3.05
C ASN A 65 -7.19 5.97 3.75
N GLU A 66 -8.16 6.85 4.05
CA GLU A 66 -9.40 6.48 4.75
C GLU A 66 -10.17 5.34 4.08
N ARG A 67 -10.24 5.33 2.74
CA ARG A 67 -10.94 4.28 1.98
C ARG A 67 -10.25 2.91 2.12
N LEU A 68 -8.92 2.90 2.13
CA LEU A 68 -8.14 1.68 2.30
C LEU A 68 -8.24 1.18 3.75
N LEU A 69 -8.15 2.08 4.73
CA LEU A 69 -8.33 1.75 6.15
C LEU A 69 -9.72 1.17 6.42
N ASP A 70 -10.77 1.76 5.85
CA ASP A 70 -12.15 1.27 5.98
C ASP A 70 -12.30 -0.14 5.39
N ALA A 71 -11.70 -0.41 4.22
CA ALA A 71 -11.71 -1.75 3.63
C ALA A 71 -10.99 -2.78 4.53
N ILE A 72 -9.84 -2.41 5.12
CA ILE A 72 -9.11 -3.27 6.06
C ILE A 72 -9.95 -3.52 7.32
N CYS A 73 -10.56 -2.50 7.89
CA CYS A 73 -11.44 -2.64 9.06
C CYS A 73 -12.63 -3.57 8.77
N LYS A 74 -13.25 -3.44 7.58
CA LYS A 74 -14.37 -4.30 7.14
C LYS A 74 -13.96 -5.76 6.98
N ALA A 75 -12.74 -6.01 6.55
CA ALA A 75 -12.20 -7.37 6.46
C ALA A 75 -12.05 -8.05 7.83
N ARG A 76 -11.94 -7.29 8.93
CA ARG A 76 -11.72 -7.78 10.31
C ARG A 76 -10.55 -8.76 10.38
N PRO A 77 -9.33 -8.35 10.01
CA PRO A 77 -8.19 -9.26 9.98
C PRO A 77 -7.76 -9.68 11.38
N ASP A 78 -7.30 -10.93 11.53
CA ASP A 78 -6.56 -11.40 12.71
C ASP A 78 -5.09 -10.95 12.65
N LEU A 79 -4.60 -10.61 11.44
CA LEU A 79 -3.21 -10.25 11.16
C LEU A 79 -3.14 -9.39 9.91
N ILE A 80 -2.24 -8.40 9.91
CA ILE A 80 -1.87 -7.61 8.74
C ILE A 80 -0.41 -7.91 8.40
N LEU A 81 -0.15 -8.33 7.17
CA LEU A 81 1.19 -8.52 6.63
C LEU A 81 1.50 -7.42 5.63
N ILE A 82 2.62 -6.74 5.79
CA ILE A 82 3.11 -5.74 4.84
C ILE A 82 4.33 -6.32 4.13
N GLY A 83 4.22 -6.48 2.80
CA GLY A 83 5.28 -7.01 1.94
C GLY A 83 6.36 -5.99 1.56
N GLY A 84 6.22 -4.74 1.99
CA GLY A 84 7.15 -3.65 1.70
C GLY A 84 6.66 -2.72 0.59
N ASP A 85 7.55 -1.80 0.18
CA ASP A 85 7.32 -0.78 -0.84
C ASP A 85 6.08 0.10 -0.55
N MET A 86 5.85 0.39 0.74
CA MET A 86 4.80 1.31 1.16
C MET A 86 5.12 2.75 0.76
N LEU A 87 6.38 3.09 0.64
CA LEU A 87 6.88 4.41 0.29
C LEU A 87 7.67 4.40 -1.02
N VAL A 88 7.90 5.59 -1.58
CA VAL A 88 8.79 5.79 -2.73
C VAL A 88 10.13 6.32 -2.26
N GLY A 89 11.17 5.50 -2.29
CA GLY A 89 12.54 5.90 -1.95
C GLY A 89 13.18 6.77 -3.05
N LYS A 90 12.65 7.99 -3.25
CA LYS A 90 13.22 9.01 -4.15
C LYS A 90 13.55 10.29 -3.35
N LYS A 91 14.66 10.95 -3.73
CA LYS A 91 15.04 12.24 -3.14
C LYS A 91 13.92 13.27 -3.39
N GLY A 92 13.53 13.99 -2.33
CA GLY A 92 12.48 15.00 -2.38
C GLY A 92 11.05 14.48 -2.29
N CYS A 93 10.81 13.18 -2.24
CA CYS A 93 9.48 12.62 -1.95
C CYS A 93 9.21 12.62 -0.45
N SER A 94 8.02 13.09 -0.06
CA SER A 94 7.55 12.96 1.32
C SER A 94 7.18 11.50 1.61
N PHE A 95 7.50 11.03 2.82
CA PHE A 95 7.08 9.71 3.31
C PHE A 95 5.88 9.82 4.27
N ALA A 96 5.43 11.04 4.54
CA ALA A 96 4.35 11.28 5.49
C ALA A 96 3.08 10.48 5.19
N PRO A 97 2.58 10.38 3.94
CA PRO A 97 1.39 9.60 3.65
C PRO A 97 1.54 8.12 4.02
N ALA A 98 2.68 7.50 3.67
CA ALA A 98 2.94 6.10 3.99
C ALA A 98 3.09 5.89 5.50
N LEU A 99 3.81 6.79 6.20
CA LEU A 99 3.98 6.71 7.66
C LEU A 99 2.66 6.90 8.40
N GLU A 100 1.84 7.86 7.99
CA GLU A 100 0.53 8.09 8.58
C GLU A 100 -0.37 6.86 8.42
N PHE A 101 -0.46 6.32 7.22
CA PHE A 101 -1.24 5.13 6.94
C PHE A 101 -0.78 3.94 7.79
N VAL A 102 0.51 3.59 7.71
CA VAL A 102 1.07 2.43 8.41
C VAL A 102 0.94 2.57 9.92
N SER A 103 1.04 3.79 10.48
CA SER A 103 0.90 4.03 11.92
C SER A 103 -0.52 3.75 12.46
N LYS A 104 -1.54 3.78 11.61
CA LYS A 104 -2.94 3.50 11.99
C LYS A 104 -3.26 2.00 12.02
N LEU A 105 -2.53 1.16 11.30
CA LEU A 105 -2.81 -0.26 11.15
C LEU A 105 -2.77 -1.06 12.47
N PRO A 106 -1.86 -0.81 13.43
CA PRO A 106 -1.83 -1.54 14.70
C PRO A 106 -3.08 -1.36 15.58
N ALA A 107 -3.88 -0.34 15.33
CA ALA A 107 -5.17 -0.16 16.00
C ALA A 107 -6.23 -1.15 15.49
N ILE A 108 -6.03 -1.72 14.29
CA ILE A 108 -6.97 -2.68 13.66
C ILE A 108 -6.59 -4.11 14.00
N ALA A 109 -5.34 -4.50 13.78
CA ALA A 109 -4.83 -5.86 14.03
C ALA A 109 -3.30 -5.85 14.17
N PRO A 110 -2.70 -7.00 14.64
CA PRO A 110 -1.25 -7.22 14.58
C PRO A 110 -0.68 -6.93 13.20
N VAL A 111 0.48 -6.24 13.17
CA VAL A 111 1.16 -5.90 11.91
C VAL A 111 2.55 -6.50 11.87
N TYR A 112 2.86 -7.27 10.83
CA TYR A 112 4.23 -7.65 10.47
C TYR A 112 4.64 -6.91 9.22
N TYR A 113 5.81 -6.28 9.29
CA TYR A 113 6.34 -5.43 8.22
C TYR A 113 7.63 -6.02 7.66
N ALA A 114 7.64 -6.35 6.38
CA ALA A 114 8.83 -6.65 5.60
C ALA A 114 9.27 -5.41 4.80
N CYS A 115 10.57 -5.21 4.67
CA CYS A 115 11.11 -4.11 3.88
C CYS A 115 11.21 -4.50 2.41
N GLY A 116 10.59 -3.72 1.54
CA GLY A 116 10.73 -3.83 0.10
C GLY A 116 12.02 -3.20 -0.43
N ASN A 117 12.16 -3.12 -1.75
CA ASN A 117 13.37 -2.59 -2.39
C ASN A 117 13.51 -1.07 -2.21
N HIS A 118 12.42 -0.33 -2.07
CA HIS A 118 12.44 1.12 -1.79
C HIS A 118 12.98 1.39 -0.38
N GLU A 119 12.50 0.69 0.63
CA GLU A 119 13.00 0.78 2.00
C GLU A 119 14.47 0.35 2.09
N GLN A 120 14.86 -0.73 1.41
CA GLN A 120 16.24 -1.19 1.36
C GLN A 120 17.16 -0.19 0.66
N ARG A 121 16.70 0.48 -0.40
CA ARG A 121 17.47 1.55 -1.09
C ARG A 121 17.79 2.69 -0.15
N MET A 122 16.83 3.11 0.67
CA MET A 122 17.04 4.15 1.67
C MET A 122 18.08 3.75 2.71
N LYS A 123 18.05 2.51 3.17
CA LYS A 123 19.04 1.94 4.08
C LYS A 123 20.45 1.93 3.48
N ARG A 124 20.58 1.64 2.17
CA ARG A 124 21.87 1.53 1.47
C ARG A 124 22.48 2.88 1.10
N LYS A 125 21.72 3.98 1.17
CA LYS A 125 22.16 5.33 0.80
C LYS A 125 21.92 6.32 1.95
N PRO A 126 22.59 6.13 3.09
CA PRO A 126 22.38 6.96 4.27
C PRO A 126 22.77 8.43 4.05
N GLU A 127 23.68 8.70 3.12
CA GLU A 127 24.08 10.05 2.72
C GLU A 127 22.94 10.86 2.07
N VAL A 128 21.96 10.16 1.50
CA VAL A 128 20.81 10.79 0.80
C VAL A 128 19.55 10.77 1.65
N TYR A 129 19.36 9.71 2.44
CA TYR A 129 18.09 9.40 3.12
C TYR A 129 18.24 9.22 4.64
N GLY A 130 19.43 9.46 5.22
CA GLY A 130 19.75 9.06 6.60
C GLY A 130 18.73 9.51 7.64
N GLU A 131 18.40 10.80 7.68
CA GLU A 131 17.45 11.35 8.66
C GLU A 131 16.04 10.74 8.46
N VAL A 132 15.57 10.74 7.22
CA VAL A 132 14.24 10.24 6.88
C VAL A 132 14.10 8.76 7.11
N TYR A 133 15.15 7.99 6.81
CA TYR A 133 15.19 6.56 7.09
C TYR A 133 15.14 6.27 8.59
N GLN A 134 15.81 7.09 9.41
CA GLN A 134 15.76 6.97 10.87
C GLN A 134 14.36 7.25 11.42
N GLU A 135 13.66 8.28 10.91
CA GLU A 135 12.28 8.56 11.31
C GLU A 135 11.35 7.40 10.94
N TYR A 136 11.49 6.88 9.74
CA TYR A 136 10.75 5.72 9.27
C TYR A 136 11.00 4.49 10.17
N GLN A 137 12.25 4.19 10.49
CA GLN A 137 12.61 3.10 11.40
C GLN A 137 12.05 3.30 12.81
N LYS A 138 12.04 4.53 13.32
CA LYS A 138 11.44 4.83 14.62
C LYS A 138 9.93 4.56 14.60
N ALA A 139 9.23 4.95 13.53
CA ALA A 139 7.79 4.71 13.39
C ALA A 139 7.49 3.20 13.36
N ILE A 140 8.21 2.41 12.54
CA ILE A 140 8.06 0.96 12.49
C ILE A 140 8.33 0.33 13.86
N ARG A 141 9.41 0.73 14.56
CA ARG A 141 9.72 0.21 15.90
C ARG A 141 8.65 0.55 16.94
N ARG A 142 8.01 1.72 16.83
CA ARG A 142 6.88 2.10 17.72
C ARG A 142 5.69 1.17 17.48
N MET A 143 5.39 0.83 16.24
CA MET A 143 4.35 -0.14 15.91
C MET A 143 4.63 -1.51 16.54
N TRP A 144 5.86 -2.00 16.47
CA TRP A 144 6.27 -3.27 17.07
C TRP A 144 6.11 -3.26 18.59
N ARG A 145 6.50 -2.17 19.27
CA ARG A 145 6.38 -2.05 20.73
C ARG A 145 4.94 -1.94 21.21
N ALA A 146 4.08 -1.24 20.49
CA ALA A 146 2.65 -1.16 20.81
C ALA A 146 1.98 -2.54 20.78
N PHE A 147 2.59 -3.48 20.08
CA PHE A 147 2.08 -4.85 19.90
C PHE A 147 2.62 -5.85 20.93
N SER A 148 3.90 -5.76 21.26
CA SER A 148 4.56 -6.68 22.23
C SER A 148 4.22 -6.38 23.69
N GLY A 149 3.49 -5.32 23.97
CA GLY A 149 3.05 -4.92 25.31
C GLY A 149 1.62 -5.33 25.68
N LYS A 150 0.97 -6.16 24.85
CA LYS A 150 -0.30 -6.84 25.12
C LYS A 150 -0.09 -8.34 25.12
#